data_6361670565fc96fecd4ef23e94a4a805
#
_entry.id   6361670565fc96fecd4ef23e94a4a805
#
_cell.length_a   1.000
_cell.length_b   1.000
_cell.length_c   1.000
_cell.angle_alpha   90.00
_cell.angle_beta   90.00
_cell.angle_gamma   90.00
#
_symmetry.space_group_name_H-M   'P 1'
#
loop_
_entity.id
_entity.type
_entity.pdbx_description
1 polymer ?
#
loop_
_entity_poly.entity_id
_entity_poly.type
_entity_poly.pdbx_seq_one_letter_code
_entity_poly.pdbx_strand_id
1 'polypeptide(L)' 'MYEEFRQLLIEKLEIEPDLIKPEAQLGNDLGINSLELADLVLYCEDKYDIEIDDDALQRFITVGDVVEYLSGLIPEK' A
#
# COMPACT_ATOMS: atom_id res chain seq x y z
N MET A 1 3.85 6.95 8.03
CA MET A 1 3.15 5.88 7.29
C MET A 1 3.84 5.48 5.99
N TYR A 2 4.36 6.42 5.25
CA TYR A 2 5.02 6.12 3.99
C TYR A 2 6.18 5.12 4.16
N GLU A 3 7.03 5.34 5.13
CA GLU A 3 8.17 4.47 5.37
C GLU A 3 7.73 3.04 5.71
N GLU A 4 6.69 2.90 6.50
CA GLU A 4 6.18 1.59 6.87
C GLU A 4 5.61 0.86 5.66
N PHE A 5 4.86 1.56 4.84
CA PHE A 5 4.29 0.97 3.63
C PHE A 5 5.39 0.59 2.63
N ARG A 6 6.40 1.44 2.52
CA ARG A 6 7.56 1.17 1.67
C ARG A 6 8.25 -0.12 2.11
N GLN A 7 8.46 -0.28 3.41
CA GLN A 7 9.07 -1.51 3.93
C GLN A 7 8.24 -2.73 3.62
N LEU A 8 6.91 -2.61 3.71
CA LEU A 8 6.03 -3.73 3.39
C LEU A 8 6.16 -4.14 1.93
N LEU A 9 6.27 -3.19 1.04
CA LEU A 9 6.46 -3.48 -0.38
C LEU A 9 7.75 -4.23 -0.61
N ILE A 10 8.80 -3.82 0.07
CA ILE A 10 10.11 -4.47 -0.06
C ILE A 10 10.08 -5.88 0.51
N GLU A 11 9.54 -6.03 1.71
CA GLU A 11 9.59 -7.31 2.43
C GLU A 11 8.58 -8.32 1.93
N LYS A 12 7.37 -7.87 1.59
CA LYS A 12 6.30 -8.79 1.21
C LYS A 12 6.25 -9.07 -0.28
N LEU A 13 6.53 -8.08 -1.09
CA LEU A 13 6.42 -8.20 -2.54
C LEU A 13 7.77 -8.14 -3.25
N GLU A 14 8.83 -7.96 -2.50
CA GLU A 14 10.20 -7.92 -3.02
C GLU A 14 10.36 -6.84 -4.11
N ILE A 15 9.72 -5.72 -3.90
CA ILE A 15 9.83 -4.57 -4.81
C ILE A 15 11.16 -3.87 -4.58
N GLU A 16 11.82 -3.47 -5.65
CA GLU A 16 13.08 -2.75 -5.52
C GLU A 16 12.86 -1.37 -4.90
N PRO A 17 13.64 -1.02 -3.88
CA PRO A 17 13.46 0.28 -3.21
C PRO A 17 13.56 1.47 -4.15
N ASP A 18 14.39 1.38 -5.17
CA ASP A 18 14.57 2.47 -6.11
C ASP A 18 13.33 2.80 -6.92
N LEU A 19 12.43 1.84 -7.04
CA LEU A 19 11.18 2.02 -7.79
C LEU A 19 10.08 2.63 -6.94
N ILE A 20 10.24 2.60 -5.62
CA ILE A 20 9.18 3.04 -4.71
C ILE A 20 9.24 4.55 -4.49
N LYS A 21 8.23 5.24 -4.96
CA LYS A 21 8.06 6.69 -4.81
C LYS A 21 6.59 6.98 -4.57
N PRO A 22 6.26 8.11 -3.95
CA PRO A 22 4.84 8.44 -3.75
C PRO A 22 4.05 8.45 -5.05
N GLU A 23 4.66 8.90 -6.13
CA GLU A 23 3.99 8.99 -7.42
C GLU A 23 4.08 7.70 -8.25
N ALA A 24 4.79 6.69 -7.78
CA ALA A 24 4.93 5.43 -8.50
C ALA A 24 3.58 4.72 -8.59
N GLN A 25 3.24 4.23 -9.78
CA GLN A 25 2.00 3.50 -9.97
C GLN A 25 2.18 2.04 -9.58
N LEU A 26 1.23 1.55 -8.79
CA LEU A 26 1.33 0.20 -8.24
C LEU A 26 1.40 -0.87 -9.34
N GLY A 27 0.57 -0.73 -10.35
CA GLY A 27 0.55 -1.70 -11.44
C GLY A 27 1.62 -1.47 -12.48
N ASN A 28 1.74 -0.22 -12.97
CA ASN A 28 2.63 0.07 -14.09
C ASN A 28 4.10 0.18 -13.69
N ASP A 29 4.37 0.80 -12.56
CA ASP A 29 5.75 1.03 -12.13
C ASP A 29 6.30 -0.08 -11.26
N LEU A 30 5.46 -0.63 -10.38
CA LEU A 30 5.90 -1.64 -9.43
C LEU A 30 5.52 -3.07 -9.85
N GLY A 31 4.64 -3.20 -10.83
CA GLY A 31 4.23 -4.52 -11.31
C GLY A 31 3.37 -5.30 -10.32
N ILE A 32 2.65 -4.59 -9.45
CA ILE A 32 1.80 -5.24 -8.46
C ILE A 32 0.44 -5.53 -9.08
N ASN A 33 0.03 -6.80 -9.05
CA ASN A 33 -1.30 -7.17 -9.55
C ASN A 33 -2.35 -7.05 -8.44
N SER A 34 -3.62 -7.27 -8.83
CA SER A 34 -4.73 -7.11 -7.90
C SER A 34 -4.66 -8.05 -6.69
N LEU A 35 -4.21 -9.27 -6.93
CA LEU A 35 -4.09 -10.25 -5.85
C LEU A 35 -3.03 -9.85 -4.85
N GLU A 36 -1.90 -9.37 -5.36
CA GLU A 36 -0.81 -8.94 -4.49
C GLU A 36 -1.23 -7.73 -3.67
N LEU A 37 -1.94 -6.80 -4.32
CA LEU A 37 -2.42 -5.62 -3.61
C LEU A 37 -3.44 -5.99 -2.52
N ALA A 38 -4.33 -6.94 -2.83
CA ALA A 38 -5.31 -7.40 -1.86
C ALA A 38 -4.64 -8.05 -0.66
N ASP A 39 -3.62 -8.87 -0.91
CA ASP A 39 -2.87 -9.51 0.18
C ASP A 39 -2.19 -8.47 1.06
N LEU A 40 -1.60 -7.47 0.43
CA LEU A 40 -0.92 -6.40 1.15
C LEU A 40 -1.90 -5.61 2.01
N VAL A 41 -3.07 -5.33 1.45
CA VAL A 41 -4.12 -4.60 2.16
C VAL A 41 -4.62 -5.41 3.36
N LEU A 42 -4.83 -6.71 3.18
CA LEU A 42 -5.24 -7.58 4.28
C LEU A 42 -4.20 -7.58 5.40
N TYR A 43 -2.94 -7.60 5.03
CA TYR A 43 -1.87 -7.54 6.02
C TYR A 43 -1.94 -6.24 6.81
N CYS A 44 -2.19 -5.13 6.12
CA CYS A 44 -2.30 -3.83 6.76
C CYS A 44 -3.51 -3.77 7.70
N GLU A 45 -4.63 -4.34 7.28
CA GLU A 45 -5.82 -4.39 8.12
C GLU A 45 -5.56 -5.11 9.43
N ASP A 46 -4.86 -6.22 9.33
CA ASP A 46 -4.54 -7.02 10.51
C ASP A 46 -3.50 -6.32 11.39
N LYS A 47 -2.49 -5.77 10.77
CA LYS A 47 -1.40 -5.14 11.51
C LYS A 47 -1.83 -3.88 12.26
N TYR A 48 -2.68 -3.08 11.64
CA TYR A 48 -3.08 -1.80 12.19
C TYR A 48 -4.50 -1.81 12.77
N ASP A 49 -5.16 -2.95 12.70
CA ASP A 49 -6.53 -3.10 13.21
C ASP A 49 -7.47 -2.09 12.57
N ILE A 50 -7.47 -2.05 11.25
CA ILE A 50 -8.31 -1.13 10.45
C ILE A 50 -9.07 -1.93 9.41
N GLU A 51 -10.09 -1.30 8.83
CA GLU A 51 -10.86 -1.90 7.75
C GLU A 51 -10.71 -1.04 6.50
N ILE A 52 -10.45 -1.72 5.38
CA ILE A 52 -10.29 -1.05 4.09
C ILE A 52 -11.36 -1.57 3.14
N ASP A 53 -12.16 -0.67 2.59
CA ASP A 53 -13.24 -1.03 1.68
C ASP A 53 -12.70 -1.51 0.34
N ASP A 54 -13.45 -2.42 -0.28
CA ASP A 54 -13.11 -2.89 -1.62
C ASP A 54 -13.11 -1.73 -2.62
N ASP A 55 -14.02 -0.77 -2.43
CA ASP A 55 -14.06 0.42 -3.29
C ASP A 55 -12.76 1.20 -3.23
N ALA A 56 -12.18 1.30 -2.04
CA ALA A 56 -10.90 1.98 -1.86
C ALA A 56 -9.80 1.27 -2.61
N LEU A 57 -9.82 -0.06 -2.58
CA LEU A 57 -8.83 -0.87 -3.30
C LEU A 57 -8.81 -0.52 -4.79
N GLN A 58 -9.99 -0.34 -5.36
CA GLN A 58 -10.10 -0.05 -6.78
C GLN A 58 -9.62 1.36 -7.15
N ARG A 59 -9.52 2.24 -6.16
CA ARG A 59 -9.07 3.61 -6.37
C ARG A 59 -7.58 3.79 -6.21
N PHE A 60 -6.91 2.79 -5.66
CA PHE A 60 -5.47 2.87 -5.43
C PHE A 60 -4.73 2.76 -6.76
N ILE A 61 -4.09 3.84 -7.16
CA ILE A 61 -3.31 3.89 -8.39
C ILE A 61 -1.84 4.02 -8.07
N THR A 62 -1.49 4.92 -7.16
CA THR A 62 -0.10 5.16 -6.79
C THR A 62 0.18 4.77 -5.34
N VAL A 63 1.46 4.69 -5.01
CA VAL A 63 1.89 4.44 -3.62
C VAL A 63 1.31 5.53 -2.71
N GLY A 64 1.35 6.78 -3.16
CA GLY A 64 0.82 7.89 -2.40
C GLY A 64 -0.66 7.76 -2.09
N ASP A 65 -1.44 7.21 -3.03
CA ASP A 65 -2.87 6.99 -2.82
C ASP A 65 -3.10 6.07 -1.62
N VAL A 66 -2.34 4.98 -1.57
CA VAL A 66 -2.48 4.01 -0.47
C VAL A 66 -2.03 4.61 0.84
N VAL A 67 -0.89 5.27 0.84
CA VAL A 67 -0.34 5.87 2.05
C VAL A 67 -1.28 6.91 2.62
N GLU A 68 -1.83 7.76 1.76
CA GLU A 68 -2.75 8.81 2.18
C GLU A 68 -4.02 8.20 2.80
N TYR A 69 -4.55 7.16 2.16
CA TYR A 69 -5.74 6.49 2.68
C TYR A 69 -5.47 5.86 4.04
N LEU A 70 -4.36 5.15 4.17
CA LEU A 70 -4.00 4.49 5.42
C LEU A 70 -3.73 5.50 6.52
N SER A 71 -3.10 6.61 6.19
CA SER A 71 -2.80 7.66 7.17
C SER A 71 -4.08 8.25 7.75
N GLY A 72 -5.15 8.27 6.97
CA GLY A 72 -6.43 8.75 7.44
C GLY A 72 -7.14 7.78 8.37
N LEU A 73 -6.81 6.50 8.30
CA LEU A 73 -7.43 5.48 9.13
C LEU A 73 -6.63 5.15 10.39
N ILE A 74 -5.32 5.29 10.33
CA ILE A 74 -4.44 4.93 11.42
C ILE A 74 -4.20 6.15 12.32
N PRO A 75 -4.50 6.03 13.62
CA PRO A 75 -4.23 7.15 14.52
C PRO A 75 -2.73 7.38 14.61
N GLU A 76 -2.33 8.62 14.43
CA GLU A 76 -0.93 9.00 14.55
C GLU A 76 -0.69 9.63 15.91
N LYS A 77 0.47 9.38 16.43
CA LYS A 77 0.87 9.94 17.72
C LYS A 77 1.69 11.18 17.54
#